data_90634e575ff447f014212c32864ffcec
#
_entry.id   90634e575ff447f014212c32864ffcec
#
_cell.length_a   1.000
_cell.length_b   1.000
_cell.length_c   1.000
_cell.angle_alpha   90.00
_cell.angle_beta   90.00
_cell.angle_gamma   90.00
#
_symmetry.space_group_name_H-M   'P 1'
#
loop_
_entity.id
_entity.type
_entity.pdbx_description
1 polymer ?
#
loop_
_entity_poly.entity_id
_entity_poly.type
_entity_poly.pdbx_seq_one_letter_code
_entity_poly.pdbx_strand_id
1 'polypeptide(L)'
;NIEPLPIEQKLKESIFINQVMVVGQDKKTLGALIVPDFEKLEDYTRETGIEYASRDGLLEHPTVKNLYRTELKSLISPKNGFRTVEYIPTFRLLSKEFEIGMELTQTLKIRRNVITEVYGEHIASMYR
;
A
#
# COMPACT_ATOMS: atom_id res chain seq x y z
N ASN A 1 -9.96 18.80 2.00
CA ASN A 1 -8.58 18.70 1.62
C ASN A 1 -7.90 17.54 2.36
N ILE A 2 -7.26 16.66 1.62
CA ILE A 2 -6.66 15.46 2.19
C ILE A 2 -5.15 15.54 2.07
N GLU A 3 -4.47 15.41 3.20
CA GLU A 3 -3.02 15.34 3.25
C GLU A 3 -2.59 13.87 3.29
N PRO A 4 -1.82 13.40 2.32
CA PRO A 4 -1.45 11.98 2.28
C PRO A 4 -0.41 11.58 3.32
N LEU A 5 0.46 12.47 3.74
CA LEU A 5 1.59 12.13 4.60
C LEU A 5 1.17 11.53 5.96
N PRO A 6 0.22 12.12 6.71
CA PRO A 6 -0.20 11.52 7.98
C PRO A 6 -0.81 10.13 7.80
N ILE A 7 -1.53 9.90 6.69
CA ILE A 7 -2.10 8.60 6.37
C ILE A 7 -0.98 7.58 6.11
N GLU A 8 -0.01 7.97 5.29
CA GLU A 8 1.13 7.11 4.97
C GLU A 8 1.95 6.78 6.21
N GLN A 9 2.17 7.75 7.09
CA GLN A 9 2.90 7.51 8.33
C GLN A 9 2.17 6.52 9.22
N LYS A 10 0.86 6.62 9.29
CA LYS A 10 0.05 5.68 10.07
C LYS A 10 0.12 4.27 9.49
N LEU A 11 0.00 4.15 8.18
CA LEU A 11 0.04 2.85 7.51
C LEU A 11 1.38 2.15 7.67
N LYS A 12 2.47 2.90 7.78
CA LYS A 12 3.80 2.32 7.99
C LYS A 12 3.99 1.75 9.39
N GLU A 13 3.04 1.93 10.29
CA GLU A 13 3.04 1.24 11.57
C GLU A 13 2.69 -0.24 11.43
N SER A 14 2.09 -0.65 10.32
CA SER A 14 1.83 -2.06 10.04
C SER A 14 3.14 -2.80 9.81
N ILE A 15 3.31 -3.96 10.47
CA ILE A 15 4.48 -4.79 10.25
C ILE A 15 4.54 -5.36 8.83
N PHE A 16 3.39 -5.38 8.13
CA PHE A 16 3.28 -5.93 6.79
C PHE A 16 3.54 -4.90 5.69
N ILE A 17 3.67 -3.62 6.03
CA ILE A 17 3.85 -2.55 5.05
C ILE A 17 5.24 -1.96 5.17
N ASN A 18 6.03 -2.10 4.10
CA ASN A 18 7.36 -1.51 4.04
C ASN A 18 7.29 -0.06 3.54
N GLN A 19 6.59 0.15 2.41
CA GLN A 19 6.47 1.47 1.80
C GLN A 19 5.05 1.63 1.28
N VAL A 20 4.55 2.87 1.24
CA VAL A 20 3.19 3.14 0.80
C VAL A 20 3.10 4.54 0.22
N MET A 21 2.30 4.69 -0.83
CA MET A 21 1.94 5.99 -1.37
C MET A 21 0.42 6.06 -1.53
N VAL A 22 -0.18 7.06 -0.90
CA VAL A 22 -1.61 7.33 -1.05
C VAL A 22 -1.83 8.08 -2.36
N VAL A 23 -2.86 7.67 -3.10
CA VAL A 23 -3.24 8.28 -4.38
C VAL A 23 -4.74 8.59 -4.37
N GLY A 24 -5.20 9.29 -5.40
CA GLY A 24 -6.64 9.52 -5.57
C GLY A 24 -7.17 10.76 -4.86
N GLN A 25 -6.31 11.72 -4.53
CA GLN A 25 -6.76 12.96 -3.91
C GLN A 25 -7.72 13.75 -4.81
N ASP A 26 -7.65 13.53 -6.13
CA ASP A 26 -8.54 14.13 -7.13
C ASP A 26 -9.72 13.23 -7.50
N LYS A 27 -9.86 12.09 -6.83
CA LYS A 27 -10.93 11.12 -7.08
C LYS A 27 -11.96 11.15 -5.96
N LYS A 28 -13.04 10.39 -6.12
CA LYS A 28 -14.07 10.27 -5.08
C LYS A 28 -13.57 9.58 -3.83
N THR A 29 -12.65 8.62 -3.99
CA THR A 29 -12.06 7.88 -2.88
C THR A 29 -10.57 7.78 -3.05
N LEU A 30 -9.87 7.56 -1.93
CA LEU A 30 -8.44 7.36 -1.96
C LEU A 30 -8.10 5.92 -2.32
N GLY A 31 -6.89 5.75 -2.84
CA GLY A 31 -6.27 4.45 -3.04
C GLY A 31 -4.87 4.44 -2.46
N ALA A 32 -4.24 3.29 -2.48
CA ALA A 32 -2.87 3.15 -2.02
C ALA A 32 -2.07 2.20 -2.89
N LEU A 33 -0.82 2.58 -3.14
CA LEU A 33 0.19 1.68 -3.67
C LEU A 33 1.02 1.21 -2.48
N ILE A 34 1.08 -0.10 -2.27
CA ILE A 34 1.71 -0.69 -1.09
C ILE A 34 2.84 -1.63 -1.50
N VAL A 35 4.04 -1.36 -0.97
CA VAL A 35 5.15 -2.32 -1.05
C VAL A 35 5.12 -3.11 0.25
N PRO A 36 4.81 -4.42 0.19
CA PRO A 36 4.81 -5.25 1.39
C PRO A 36 6.19 -5.34 2.04
N ASP A 37 6.21 -5.56 3.35
CA ASP A 37 7.37 -6.10 4.01
C ASP A 37 7.40 -7.59 3.67
N PHE A 38 8.22 -7.98 2.71
CA PHE A 38 8.19 -9.34 2.18
C PHE A 38 8.63 -10.38 3.18
N GLU A 39 9.52 -10.04 4.09
CA GLU A 39 9.92 -10.97 5.15
C GLU A 39 8.74 -11.29 6.06
N LYS A 40 8.03 -10.27 6.51
CA LYS A 40 6.85 -10.45 7.37
C LYS A 40 5.71 -11.14 6.62
N LEU A 41 5.53 -10.81 5.35
CA LEU A 41 4.51 -11.46 4.54
C LEU A 41 4.82 -12.95 4.34
N GLU A 42 6.09 -13.30 4.12
CA GLU A 42 6.50 -14.70 4.01
C GLU A 42 6.28 -15.48 5.31
N ASP A 43 6.57 -14.85 6.45
CA ASP A 43 6.26 -15.45 7.75
C ASP A 43 4.76 -15.76 7.86
N TYR A 44 3.93 -14.81 7.45
CA TYR A 44 2.47 -14.97 7.47
C TYR A 44 2.02 -16.12 6.57
N THR A 45 2.62 -16.27 5.38
CA THR A 45 2.26 -17.36 4.48
C THR A 45 2.60 -18.73 5.06
N ARG A 46 3.72 -18.83 5.75
CA ARG A 46 4.11 -20.08 6.42
C ARG A 46 3.13 -20.43 7.53
N GLU A 47 2.71 -19.44 8.32
CA GLU A 47 1.78 -19.65 9.43
C GLU A 47 0.38 -20.04 8.95
N THR A 48 -0.05 -19.50 7.83
CA THR A 48 -1.40 -19.74 7.31
C THR A 48 -1.46 -20.86 6.25
N GLY A 49 -0.31 -21.43 5.88
CA GLY A 49 -0.27 -22.52 4.92
C GLY A 49 -0.57 -22.10 3.48
N ILE A 50 -0.36 -20.84 3.14
CA ILE A 50 -0.58 -20.35 1.77
C ILE A 50 0.52 -20.85 0.87
N GLU A 51 0.14 -21.48 -0.25
CA GLU A 51 1.08 -21.90 -1.27
C GLU A 51 1.02 -20.94 -2.45
N TYR A 52 2.18 -20.65 -3.04
CA TYR A 52 2.28 -19.77 -4.20
C TYR A 52 3.52 -20.13 -5.03
N ALA A 53 3.44 -19.89 -6.34
CA ALA A 53 4.52 -20.22 -7.26
C ALA A 53 5.48 -19.06 -7.52
N SER A 54 5.01 -17.83 -7.30
CA SER A 54 5.78 -16.62 -7.57
C SER A 54 5.35 -15.50 -6.64
N ARG A 55 6.19 -14.47 -6.53
CA ARG A 55 5.83 -13.29 -5.75
C ARG A 55 4.57 -12.61 -6.31
N ASP A 56 4.47 -12.49 -7.64
CA ASP A 56 3.28 -11.91 -8.25
C ASP A 56 2.02 -12.70 -7.93
N GLY A 57 2.10 -14.03 -7.96
CA GLY A 57 1.00 -14.90 -7.57
C GLY A 57 0.63 -14.73 -6.10
N LEU A 58 1.62 -14.58 -5.24
CA LEU A 58 1.39 -14.32 -3.82
C LEU A 58 0.60 -13.03 -3.61
N LEU A 59 0.96 -11.97 -4.30
CA LEU A 59 0.29 -10.67 -4.17
C LEU A 59 -1.13 -10.68 -4.73
N GLU A 60 -1.46 -11.61 -5.58
CA GLU A 60 -2.83 -11.79 -6.10
C GLU A 60 -3.67 -12.75 -5.25
N HIS A 61 -3.06 -13.42 -4.29
CA HIS A 61 -3.77 -14.39 -3.46
C HIS A 61 -4.85 -13.69 -2.61
N PRO A 62 -6.10 -14.19 -2.61
CA PRO A 62 -7.20 -13.53 -1.89
C PRO A 62 -6.93 -13.32 -0.39
N THR A 63 -6.28 -14.29 0.25
CA THR A 63 -5.96 -14.19 1.68
C THR A 63 -4.96 -13.07 1.95
N VAL A 64 -3.98 -12.89 1.06
CA VAL A 64 -2.99 -11.81 1.18
C VAL A 64 -3.67 -10.46 0.94
N LYS A 65 -4.48 -10.35 -0.09
CA LYS A 65 -5.24 -9.11 -0.34
C LYS A 65 -6.11 -8.76 0.86
N ASN A 66 -6.76 -9.75 1.46
CA ASN A 66 -7.61 -9.52 2.62
C ASN A 66 -6.81 -9.09 3.85
N LEU A 67 -5.60 -9.61 4.02
CA LEU A 67 -4.70 -9.16 5.08
C LEU A 67 -4.47 -7.65 4.98
N TYR A 68 -4.09 -7.17 3.79
CA TYR A 68 -3.81 -5.74 3.61
C TYR A 68 -5.09 -4.90 3.71
N ARG A 69 -6.22 -5.41 3.24
CA ARG A 69 -7.50 -4.71 3.41
C ARG A 69 -7.83 -4.51 4.89
N THR A 70 -7.57 -5.54 5.69
CA THR A 70 -7.79 -5.48 7.14
C THR A 70 -6.85 -4.47 7.79
N GLU A 71 -5.56 -4.45 7.38
CA GLU A 71 -4.60 -3.48 7.90
C GLU A 71 -5.03 -2.05 7.59
N LEU A 72 -5.47 -1.78 6.36
CA LEU A 72 -5.94 -0.46 5.98
C LEU A 72 -7.13 0.00 6.82
N LYS A 73 -8.11 -0.88 7.01
CA LYS A 73 -9.30 -0.56 7.80
C LYS A 73 -8.99 -0.35 9.28
N SER A 74 -8.09 -1.15 9.81
CA SER A 74 -7.72 -1.08 11.21
C SER A 74 -6.97 0.20 11.55
N LEU A 75 -6.03 0.60 10.68
CA LEU A 75 -5.17 1.74 10.95
C LEU A 75 -5.83 3.07 10.60
N ILE A 76 -6.51 3.13 9.46
CA ILE A 76 -7.19 4.36 9.03
C ILE A 76 -8.65 4.27 9.45
N SER A 77 -8.90 4.58 10.71
CA SER A 77 -10.20 4.43 11.34
C SER A 77 -10.54 5.66 12.18
N PRO A 78 -11.81 5.86 12.53
CA PRO A 78 -12.21 6.96 13.41
C PRO A 78 -11.53 6.89 14.77
N LYS A 79 -11.29 5.68 15.27
CA LYS A 79 -10.58 5.47 16.54
C LYS A 79 -9.19 6.09 16.53
N ASN A 80 -8.55 6.10 15.37
CA ASN A 80 -7.23 6.68 15.19
C ASN A 80 -7.27 8.12 14.67
N GLY A 81 -8.45 8.75 14.68
CA GLY A 81 -8.61 10.16 14.34
C GLY A 81 -8.79 10.44 12.86
N PHE A 82 -9.06 9.43 12.05
CA PHE A 82 -9.24 9.62 10.61
C PHE A 82 -10.71 9.80 10.24
N ARG A 83 -10.93 10.65 9.22
CA ARG A 83 -12.27 10.94 8.70
C ARG A 83 -12.62 9.95 7.59
N THR A 84 -13.90 9.81 7.31
CA THR A 84 -14.40 8.92 6.25
C THR A 84 -13.73 9.20 4.89
N VAL A 85 -13.49 10.48 4.58
CA VAL A 85 -12.84 10.86 3.31
C VAL A 85 -11.39 10.39 3.21
N GLU A 86 -10.79 10.00 4.33
CA GLU A 86 -9.41 9.51 4.38
C GLU A 86 -9.32 7.99 4.30
N TYR A 87 -10.44 7.28 4.26
CA TYR A 87 -10.45 5.83 4.13
C TYR A 87 -9.95 5.41 2.75
N ILE A 88 -9.36 4.22 2.68
CA ILE A 88 -8.71 3.70 1.48
C ILE A 88 -9.40 2.41 1.04
N PRO A 89 -10.46 2.51 0.21
CA PRO A 89 -11.20 1.30 -0.21
C PRO A 89 -10.51 0.49 -1.30
N THR A 90 -9.50 1.04 -1.96
CA THR A 90 -8.82 0.35 -3.05
C THR A 90 -7.31 0.47 -2.90
N PHE A 91 -6.59 -0.55 -3.34
CA PHE A 91 -5.13 -0.58 -3.24
C PHE A 91 -4.56 -1.56 -4.24
N ARG A 92 -3.24 -1.43 -4.49
CA ARG A 92 -2.47 -2.39 -5.27
C ARG A 92 -1.21 -2.74 -4.52
N LEU A 93 -0.88 -4.04 -4.48
CA LEU A 93 0.36 -4.52 -3.88
C LEU A 93 1.45 -4.57 -4.96
N LEU A 94 2.59 -3.99 -4.65
CA LEU A 94 3.71 -3.88 -5.58
C LEU A 94 4.77 -4.91 -5.23
N SER A 95 5.35 -5.54 -6.25
CA SER A 95 6.33 -6.62 -6.07
C SER A 95 7.77 -6.13 -5.87
N LYS A 96 8.04 -4.86 -6.18
CA LYS A 96 9.37 -4.27 -6.10
C LYS A 96 9.42 -3.18 -5.05
N GLU A 97 10.49 -3.20 -4.25
CA GLU A 97 10.75 -2.12 -3.31
C GLU A 97 11.11 -0.84 -4.05
N PHE A 98 10.78 0.30 -3.45
CA PHE A 98 11.22 1.60 -3.96
C PHE A 98 12.73 1.74 -3.71
N GLU A 99 13.43 2.32 -4.67
CA GLU A 99 14.89 2.44 -4.64
C GLU A 99 15.34 3.90 -4.54
N ILE A 100 16.39 4.13 -3.78
CA ILE A 100 17.04 5.44 -3.70
C ILE A 100 17.53 5.83 -5.09
N GLY A 101 17.26 7.07 -5.47
CA GLY A 101 17.63 7.58 -6.79
C GLY A 101 16.57 7.35 -7.86
N MET A 102 15.56 6.53 -7.56
CA MET A 102 14.42 6.26 -8.43
C MET A 102 13.16 6.78 -7.76
N GLU A 103 12.45 5.91 -7.04
CA GLU A 103 11.22 6.29 -6.34
C GLU A 103 11.47 7.02 -5.02
N LEU A 104 12.68 6.94 -4.47
CA LEU A 104 13.04 7.55 -3.20
C LEU A 104 14.14 8.58 -3.35
N THR A 105 14.07 9.62 -2.50
CA THR A 105 15.19 10.56 -2.32
C THR A 105 16.28 9.91 -1.48
N GLN A 106 17.44 10.59 -1.39
CA GLN A 106 18.56 10.13 -0.57
C GLN A 106 18.19 10.01 0.91
N THR A 107 17.18 10.76 1.36
CA THR A 107 16.68 10.69 2.74
C THR A 107 15.47 9.78 2.87
N LEU A 108 15.23 8.90 1.90
CA LEU A 108 14.19 7.88 1.90
C LEU A 108 12.76 8.43 1.83
N LYS A 109 12.59 9.64 1.33
CA LYS A 109 11.26 10.20 1.08
C LYS A 109 10.78 9.78 -0.30
N ILE A 110 9.49 9.48 -0.40
CA ILE A 110 8.90 9.06 -1.68
C ILE A 110 8.85 10.25 -2.66
N ARG A 111 9.12 9.95 -3.90
CA ARG A 111 9.06 10.92 -5.00
C ARG A 111 7.75 10.68 -5.74
N ARG A 112 6.69 11.39 -5.33
CA ARG A 112 5.32 11.13 -5.80
C ARG A 112 5.16 11.21 -7.30
N ASN A 113 5.80 12.20 -7.94
CA ASN A 113 5.72 12.36 -9.38
C ASN A 113 6.34 11.18 -10.12
N VAL A 114 7.44 10.64 -9.61
CA VAL A 114 8.11 9.48 -10.22
C VAL A 114 7.25 8.23 -10.06
N ILE A 115 6.76 7.98 -8.86
CA ILE A 115 5.95 6.79 -8.56
C ILE A 115 4.65 6.84 -9.37
N THR A 116 4.01 8.01 -9.47
CA THR A 116 2.79 8.17 -10.26
C THR A 116 3.02 7.84 -11.72
N GLU A 117 4.17 8.21 -12.26
CA GLU A 117 4.52 7.90 -13.64
C GLU A 117 4.80 6.41 -13.82
N VAL A 118 5.66 5.84 -12.97
CA VAL A 118 6.06 4.43 -13.06
C VAL A 118 4.85 3.51 -12.89
N TYR A 119 3.98 3.81 -11.95
CA TYR A 119 2.84 2.97 -11.60
C TYR A 119 1.50 3.52 -12.11
N GLY A 120 1.54 4.32 -13.17
CA GLY A 120 0.34 4.93 -13.74
C GLY A 120 -0.77 3.93 -14.07
N GLU A 121 -0.40 2.77 -14.61
CA GLU A 121 -1.39 1.74 -14.96
C GLU A 121 -2.00 1.09 -13.70
N HIS A 122 -1.20 0.87 -12.68
CA HIS A 122 -1.71 0.37 -11.40
C HIS A 122 -2.74 1.35 -10.81
N ILE A 123 -2.40 2.63 -10.84
CA ILE A 123 -3.29 3.68 -10.33
C ILE A 123 -4.58 3.73 -11.15
N ALA A 124 -4.47 3.74 -12.48
CA ALA A 124 -5.64 3.77 -13.36
C ALA A 124 -6.55 2.57 -13.10
N SER A 125 -5.98 1.39 -12.85
CA SER A 125 -6.75 0.17 -12.63
C SER A 125 -7.60 0.23 -11.35
N MET A 126 -7.22 1.04 -10.38
CA MET A 126 -7.99 1.20 -9.14
C MET A 126 -9.29 1.99 -9.35
N TYR A 127 -9.36 2.78 -10.42
CA TYR A 127 -10.48 3.72 -10.67
C TYR A 127 -11.28 3.42 -11.92
N ARG A 128 -11.11 2.24 -12.49
CA ARG A 128 -11.91 1.80 -13.64
C ARG A 128 -13.31 1.38 -13.24
#